data_663e2a1537bba785dc61b842419b7322
#
_entry.id   663e2a1537bba785dc61b842419b7322
#
_cell.length_a   1.000
_cell.length_b   1.000
_cell.length_c   1.000
_cell.angle_alpha   90.00
_cell.angle_beta   90.00
_cell.angle_gamma   90.00
#
_symmetry.space_group_name_H-M   'P 1'
#
loop_
_entity.id
_entity.type
_entity.pdbx_description
1 polymer ?
#
loop_
_entity_poly.entity_id
_entity_poly.type
_entity_poly.pdbx_seq_one_letter_code
_entity_poly.pdbx_strand_id
1 'polypeptide(L)'
;GEIQVGNAVGGSDTDTGTRINATQMRQSSSGTGAHDFHDFYRGTEGSLVRVGNIRTTGTTTAYNTSSDYRLKENVVEMTGALDRVSQLKPSRFNFISDGDTVDGFLAHEVQEVVPEAITGEKDAVDEEGNPDYQGIDQSKLVPLLVGAIQELKADNDSLKARIETLENN
;
A
#
# COMPACT_ATOMS: atom_id res chain seq x y z
N GLY A 1 20.85 23.98 9.12
CA GLY A 1 21.23 23.39 10.40
C GLY A 1 20.76 21.96 10.47
N GLU A 2 21.57 21.08 11.01
CA GLU A 2 21.24 19.68 11.19
C GLU A 2 20.52 19.52 12.54
N ILE A 3 19.36 18.86 12.54
CA ILE A 3 18.66 18.50 13.76
C ILE A 3 18.99 17.02 14.02
N GLN A 4 19.71 16.73 15.09
CA GLN A 4 19.89 15.35 15.57
C GLN A 4 18.78 15.00 16.55
N VAL A 5 17.97 14.01 16.21
CA VAL A 5 16.94 13.45 17.10
C VAL A 5 17.39 12.03 17.45
N GLY A 6 17.93 11.84 18.62
CA GLY A 6 18.35 10.53 19.10
C GLY A 6 19.49 10.64 20.13
N ASN A 7 19.70 9.61 20.92
CA ASN A 7 20.74 9.53 21.92
C ASN A 7 22.12 9.37 21.23
N ALA A 8 22.84 10.45 21.05
CA ALA A 8 24.26 10.38 20.70
C ALA A 8 25.04 9.95 21.95
N VAL A 9 25.17 8.67 22.16
CA VAL A 9 26.16 8.14 23.13
C VAL A 9 27.48 8.00 22.39
N GLY A 10 28.46 8.78 22.80
CA GLY A 10 29.76 8.85 22.16
C GLY A 10 30.47 7.52 22.03
N GLY A 11 31.06 7.32 20.86
CA GLY A 11 32.24 6.53 20.63
C GLY A 11 32.09 5.02 20.55
N SER A 12 31.62 4.55 19.45
CA SER A 12 32.05 3.40 18.66
C SER A 12 31.06 3.23 17.48
N ASP A 13 31.49 2.60 16.41
CA ASP A 13 30.90 2.47 15.09
C ASP A 13 29.49 1.81 15.04
N THR A 14 28.63 2.09 16.01
CA THR A 14 27.26 1.57 16.18
C THR A 14 26.23 2.71 16.22
N ASP A 15 26.37 3.71 15.35
CA ASP A 15 25.47 4.85 15.34
C ASP A 15 24.09 4.44 14.78
N THR A 16 23.16 4.17 15.71
CA THR A 16 21.74 4.04 15.42
C THR A 16 21.07 5.38 15.70
N GLY A 17 20.59 6.04 14.64
CA GLY A 17 19.97 7.35 14.81
C GLY A 17 19.25 7.85 13.57
N THR A 18 18.42 8.87 13.77
CA THR A 18 17.80 9.61 12.67
C THR A 18 18.57 10.91 12.45
N ARG A 19 19.06 11.14 11.24
CA ARG A 19 19.66 12.39 10.82
C ARG A 19 18.76 13.09 9.80
N ILE A 20 18.42 14.32 10.09
CA ILE A 20 17.65 15.17 9.20
C ILE A 20 18.53 16.35 8.79
N ASN A 21 18.81 16.47 7.51
CA ASN A 21 19.44 17.67 6.94
C ASN A 21 18.51 18.29 5.90
N ALA A 22 18.91 19.43 5.34
CA ALA A 22 18.10 20.16 4.36
C ALA A 22 17.77 19.36 3.07
N THR A 23 18.41 18.21 2.87
CA THR A 23 18.30 17.42 1.63
C THR A 23 17.85 15.98 1.88
N GLN A 24 18.10 15.41 3.07
CA GLN A 24 17.86 14.00 3.34
C GLN A 24 17.49 13.75 4.81
N MET A 25 16.54 12.84 5.03
CA MET A 25 16.37 12.12 6.27
C MET A 25 17.04 10.75 6.12
N ARG A 26 18.08 10.49 6.92
CA ARG A 26 18.73 9.18 6.96
C ARG A 26 18.46 8.51 8.29
N GLN A 27 18.03 7.28 8.22
CA GLN A 27 17.95 6.37 9.36
C GLN A 27 18.89 5.19 9.10
N SER A 28 19.72 4.89 10.07
CA SER A 28 20.68 3.78 9.98
C SER A 28 20.63 2.95 11.24
N SER A 29 20.84 1.66 11.13
CA SER A 29 21.13 0.78 12.24
C SER A 29 22.34 -0.08 11.90
N SER A 30 23.15 -0.38 12.91
CA SER A 30 24.27 -1.31 12.77
C SER A 30 23.78 -2.75 12.92
N GLY A 31 24.34 -3.65 12.11
CA GLY A 31 24.06 -5.09 12.18
C GLY A 31 23.23 -5.62 11.02
N THR A 32 23.20 -6.95 10.93
CA THR A 32 22.51 -7.69 9.86
C THR A 32 21.11 -8.16 10.26
N GLY A 33 20.69 -7.88 11.48
CA GLY A 33 19.38 -8.23 12.02
C GLY A 33 18.23 -7.44 11.38
N ALA A 34 17.00 -7.79 11.75
CA ALA A 34 15.83 -7.03 11.38
C ALA A 34 15.68 -5.80 12.27
N HIS A 35 15.43 -4.63 11.68
CA HIS A 35 15.21 -3.38 12.39
C HIS A 35 13.95 -2.67 11.89
N ASP A 36 13.12 -2.24 12.85
CA ASP A 36 11.97 -1.38 12.56
C ASP A 36 12.42 0.08 12.65
N PHE A 37 12.38 0.79 11.51
CA PHE A 37 12.78 2.20 11.44
C PHE A 37 11.64 3.15 11.79
N HIS A 38 10.42 2.81 11.37
CA HIS A 38 9.22 3.54 11.70
C HIS A 38 8.14 2.56 12.13
N ASP A 39 7.64 2.72 13.32
CA ASP A 39 6.44 2.03 13.81
C ASP A 39 5.26 3.00 13.83
N PHE A 40 4.16 2.59 13.24
CA PHE A 40 2.91 3.35 13.23
C PHE A 40 1.95 2.76 14.26
N TYR A 41 1.48 3.60 15.18
CA TYR A 41 0.55 3.22 16.25
C TYR A 41 -0.75 3.99 16.11
N ARG A 42 -1.84 3.35 16.49
CA ARG A 42 -3.16 3.96 16.62
C ARG A 42 -3.79 3.54 17.94
N GLY A 43 -4.56 4.45 18.55
CA GLY A 43 -5.25 4.24 19.81
C GLY A 43 -5.16 5.48 20.71
N THR A 44 -5.64 5.34 21.93
CA THR A 44 -5.50 6.36 22.98
C THR A 44 -4.26 6.08 23.81
N GLU A 45 -3.77 7.11 24.53
CA GLU A 45 -2.64 6.96 25.45
C GLU A 45 -2.91 5.83 26.44
N GLY A 46 -1.94 4.90 26.57
CA GLY A 46 -2.05 3.67 27.37
C GLY A 46 -2.69 2.48 26.65
N SER A 47 -3.23 2.65 25.42
CA SER A 47 -3.84 1.57 24.63
C SER A 47 -3.46 1.65 23.15
N LEU A 48 -2.19 1.92 22.89
CA LEU A 48 -1.67 2.00 21.52
C LEU A 48 -1.47 0.61 20.91
N VAL A 49 -1.99 0.41 19.70
CA VAL A 49 -1.80 -0.80 18.91
C VAL A 49 -0.97 -0.46 17.69
N ARG A 50 0.08 -1.24 17.44
CA ARG A 50 0.89 -1.08 16.22
C ARG A 50 0.07 -1.50 15.00
N VAL A 51 -0.10 -0.59 14.05
CA VAL A 51 -0.89 -0.80 12.83
C VAL A 51 -0.02 -0.98 11.58
N GLY A 52 1.27 -0.74 11.68
CA GLY A 52 2.22 -0.94 10.59
C GLY A 52 3.64 -0.53 10.95
N ASN A 53 4.58 -0.82 10.07
CA ASN A 53 5.97 -0.37 10.20
C ASN A 53 6.71 -0.35 8.86
N ILE A 54 7.82 0.40 8.84
CA ILE A 54 8.86 0.28 7.82
C ILE A 54 10.03 -0.47 8.45
N ARG A 55 10.34 -1.64 7.90
CA ARG A 55 11.33 -2.57 8.44
C ARG A 55 12.37 -2.94 7.42
N THR A 56 13.63 -3.03 7.85
CA THR A 56 14.69 -3.60 7.02
C THR A 56 15.18 -4.93 7.59
N THR A 57 15.59 -5.82 6.71
CA THR A 57 16.23 -7.10 7.08
C THR A 57 17.29 -7.42 6.04
N GLY A 58 18.56 -7.41 6.46
CA GLY A 58 19.67 -7.58 5.52
C GLY A 58 19.62 -6.50 4.42
N THR A 59 19.34 -6.91 3.18
CA THR A 59 19.32 -6.04 2.00
C THR A 59 17.89 -5.63 1.57
N THR A 60 16.87 -6.00 2.33
CA THR A 60 15.46 -5.76 1.94
C THR A 60 14.78 -4.75 2.85
N THR A 61 13.83 -4.01 2.28
CA THR A 61 12.91 -3.13 3.01
C THR A 61 11.50 -3.63 2.83
N ALA A 62 10.75 -3.73 3.92
CA ALA A 62 9.33 -4.09 3.94
C ALA A 62 8.49 -2.93 4.47
N TYR A 63 7.35 -2.69 3.84
CA TYR A 63 6.29 -1.79 4.29
C TYR A 63 5.14 -2.66 4.77
N ASN A 64 4.99 -2.79 6.08
CA ASN A 64 4.04 -3.71 6.66
C ASN A 64 2.81 -2.99 7.19
N THR A 65 1.64 -3.54 6.90
CA THR A 65 0.38 -3.20 7.56
C THR A 65 -0.07 -4.39 8.40
N SER A 66 -0.70 -4.12 9.56
CA SER A 66 -1.21 -5.18 10.42
C SER A 66 -2.32 -5.96 9.71
N SER A 67 -2.23 -7.30 9.75
CA SER A 67 -3.21 -8.20 9.14
C SER A 67 -3.47 -9.44 10.00
N ASP A 68 -3.25 -9.35 11.31
CA ASP A 68 -3.54 -10.43 12.25
C ASP A 68 -5.05 -10.71 12.28
N TYR A 69 -5.43 -11.99 12.28
CA TYR A 69 -6.84 -12.39 12.28
C TYR A 69 -7.61 -11.92 13.53
N ARG A 70 -6.91 -11.73 14.66
CA ARG A 70 -7.47 -11.23 15.92
C ARG A 70 -7.95 -9.78 15.87
N LEU A 71 -7.53 -9.05 14.83
CA LEU A 71 -7.95 -7.66 14.56
C LEU A 71 -9.12 -7.59 13.57
N LYS A 72 -9.68 -8.75 13.18
CA LYS A 72 -10.71 -8.86 12.14
C LYS A 72 -11.93 -9.59 12.67
N GLU A 73 -13.09 -9.15 12.23
CA GLU A 73 -14.37 -9.78 12.51
C GLU A 73 -15.19 -9.92 11.22
N ASN A 74 -16.24 -10.73 11.23
CA ASN A 74 -17.15 -10.91 10.11
C ASN A 74 -16.44 -11.29 8.80
N VAL A 75 -15.42 -12.14 8.90
CA VAL A 75 -14.62 -12.57 7.73
C VAL A 75 -15.49 -13.45 6.85
N VAL A 76 -15.74 -12.99 5.62
CA VAL A 76 -16.50 -13.72 4.58
C VAL A 76 -15.67 -13.80 3.31
N GLU A 77 -16.00 -14.77 2.45
CA GLU A 77 -15.39 -14.92 1.15
C GLU A 77 -15.76 -13.74 0.24
N MET A 78 -14.79 -13.23 -0.52
CA MET A 78 -15.01 -12.18 -1.51
C MET A 78 -15.59 -12.80 -2.78
N THR A 79 -16.68 -12.24 -3.29
CA THR A 79 -17.34 -12.64 -4.55
C THR A 79 -17.54 -11.42 -5.44
N GLY A 80 -17.72 -11.65 -6.76
CA GLY A 80 -17.91 -10.58 -7.75
C GLY A 80 -16.66 -9.73 -7.95
N ALA A 81 -15.49 -10.30 -7.71
CA ALA A 81 -14.22 -9.61 -7.85
C ALA A 81 -13.91 -9.28 -9.32
N LEU A 82 -14.23 -10.19 -10.24
CA LEU A 82 -14.01 -10.00 -11.67
C LEU A 82 -14.86 -8.83 -12.22
N ASP A 83 -16.12 -8.74 -11.81
CA ASP A 83 -16.99 -7.65 -12.20
C ASP A 83 -16.48 -6.29 -11.67
N ARG A 84 -15.99 -6.25 -10.42
CA ARG A 84 -15.40 -5.03 -9.85
C ARG A 84 -14.12 -4.62 -10.58
N VAL A 85 -13.21 -5.56 -10.86
CA VAL A 85 -11.96 -5.29 -11.59
C VAL A 85 -12.24 -4.74 -12.98
N SER A 86 -13.30 -5.24 -13.66
CA SER A 86 -13.67 -4.78 -15.00
C SER A 86 -14.10 -3.31 -15.06
N GLN A 87 -14.45 -2.72 -13.92
CA GLN A 87 -14.83 -1.30 -13.81
C GLN A 87 -13.62 -0.39 -13.55
N LEU A 88 -12.48 -0.93 -13.14
CA LEU A 88 -11.25 -0.15 -12.99
C LEU A 88 -10.73 0.29 -14.36
N LYS A 89 -10.20 1.51 -14.43
CA LYS A 89 -9.71 2.15 -15.67
C LYS A 89 -8.20 2.38 -15.58
N PRO A 90 -7.36 1.37 -15.89
CA PRO A 90 -5.92 1.59 -16.00
C PRO A 90 -5.66 2.62 -17.10
N SER A 91 -4.83 3.61 -16.79
CA SER A 91 -4.56 4.73 -17.67
C SER A 91 -3.05 4.97 -17.79
N ARG A 92 -2.61 5.46 -18.94
CA ARG A 92 -1.26 5.98 -19.15
C ARG A 92 -1.31 7.49 -19.17
N PHE A 93 -0.46 8.13 -18.37
CA PHE A 93 -0.44 9.59 -18.22
C PHE A 93 0.97 10.11 -17.94
N ASN A 94 1.13 11.42 -17.99
CA ASN A 94 2.35 12.12 -17.57
C ASN A 94 2.03 12.94 -16.32
N PHE A 95 2.96 12.93 -15.35
CA PHE A 95 2.91 13.93 -14.29
C PHE A 95 3.29 15.31 -14.86
N ILE A 96 2.52 16.33 -14.47
CA ILE A 96 2.75 17.71 -14.95
C ILE A 96 4.12 18.24 -14.50
N SER A 97 4.60 17.78 -13.32
CA SER A 97 5.84 18.26 -12.69
C SER A 97 7.10 17.86 -13.42
N ASP A 98 7.16 16.68 -14.03
CA ASP A 98 8.38 16.10 -14.62
C ASP A 98 8.20 15.59 -16.05
N GLY A 99 6.96 15.40 -16.47
CA GLY A 99 6.63 14.93 -17.82
C GLY A 99 6.84 13.43 -18.05
N ASP A 100 7.27 12.67 -17.04
CA ASP A 100 7.48 11.23 -17.14
C ASP A 100 6.17 10.49 -17.40
N THR A 101 6.20 9.56 -18.36
CA THR A 101 5.04 8.75 -18.72
C THR A 101 4.99 7.50 -17.83
N VAL A 102 3.86 7.31 -17.17
CA VAL A 102 3.64 6.17 -16.25
C VAL A 102 2.27 5.54 -16.49
N ASP A 103 2.14 4.27 -16.11
CA ASP A 103 0.87 3.57 -16.06
C ASP A 103 0.33 3.60 -14.63
N GLY A 104 -0.96 3.85 -14.47
CA GLY A 104 -1.57 3.94 -13.14
C GLY A 104 -3.07 4.16 -13.21
N PHE A 105 -3.60 4.82 -12.20
CA PHE A 105 -5.02 5.10 -12.06
C PHE A 105 -5.26 6.56 -11.66
N LEU A 106 -6.44 7.07 -12.01
CA LEU A 106 -6.96 8.32 -11.43
C LEU A 106 -7.70 7.99 -10.13
N ALA A 107 -7.28 8.61 -9.03
CA ALA A 107 -7.76 8.28 -7.68
C ALA A 107 -9.29 8.32 -7.56
N HIS A 108 -9.94 9.37 -8.08
CA HIS A 108 -11.39 9.50 -8.01
C HIS A 108 -12.16 8.43 -8.82
N GLU A 109 -11.57 7.86 -9.88
CA GLU A 109 -12.20 6.76 -10.62
C GLU A 109 -12.07 5.43 -9.87
N VAL A 110 -10.94 5.21 -9.18
CA VAL A 110 -10.77 4.03 -8.31
C VAL A 110 -11.66 4.11 -7.09
N GLN A 111 -11.90 5.31 -6.56
CA GLN A 111 -12.77 5.54 -5.39
C GLN A 111 -14.20 5.01 -5.60
N GLU A 112 -14.71 5.04 -6.82
CA GLU A 112 -16.03 4.52 -7.17
C GLU A 112 -16.12 2.98 -7.04
N VAL A 113 -15.00 2.26 -7.18
CA VAL A 113 -14.95 0.79 -7.19
C VAL A 113 -14.31 0.24 -5.91
N VAL A 114 -13.25 0.86 -5.41
CA VAL A 114 -12.46 0.45 -4.25
C VAL A 114 -12.18 1.68 -3.37
N PRO A 115 -13.20 2.22 -2.68
CA PRO A 115 -13.06 3.46 -1.89
C PRO A 115 -11.98 3.33 -0.79
N GLU A 116 -11.78 2.14 -0.24
CA GLU A 116 -10.75 1.86 0.78
C GLU A 116 -9.30 1.99 0.27
N ALA A 117 -9.10 2.09 -1.04
CA ALA A 117 -7.78 2.34 -1.64
C ALA A 117 -7.43 3.84 -1.71
N ILE A 118 -8.36 4.73 -1.45
CA ILE A 118 -8.21 6.16 -1.71
C ILE A 118 -8.23 6.93 -0.39
N THR A 119 -7.38 7.94 -0.31
CA THR A 119 -7.38 8.96 0.74
C THR A 119 -7.58 10.33 0.12
N GLY A 120 -8.27 11.23 0.86
CA GLY A 120 -8.64 12.55 0.38
C GLY A 120 -9.90 12.53 -0.50
N GLU A 121 -10.38 13.72 -0.81
CA GLU A 121 -11.58 13.94 -1.61
C GLU A 121 -11.22 14.57 -2.97
N LYS A 122 -12.01 14.27 -3.99
CA LYS A 122 -11.83 14.86 -5.31
C LYS A 122 -12.02 16.39 -5.22
N ASP A 123 -11.09 17.12 -5.83
CA ASP A 123 -11.10 18.60 -5.92
C ASP A 123 -11.02 19.29 -4.54
N ALA A 124 -10.52 18.59 -3.51
CA ALA A 124 -10.32 19.19 -2.18
C ALA A 124 -9.25 20.28 -2.20
N VAL A 125 -9.42 21.25 -1.30
CA VAL A 125 -8.47 22.33 -1.05
C VAL A 125 -8.21 22.47 0.45
N ASP A 126 -7.01 22.93 0.82
CA ASP A 126 -6.65 23.27 2.18
C ASP A 126 -7.29 24.59 2.64
N GLU A 127 -6.98 25.02 3.88
CA GLU A 127 -7.51 26.26 4.47
C GLU A 127 -7.04 27.51 3.71
N GLU A 128 -5.91 27.44 3.00
CA GLU A 128 -5.35 28.50 2.17
C GLU A 128 -5.89 28.49 0.72
N GLY A 129 -6.67 27.47 0.34
CA GLY A 129 -7.24 27.31 -0.99
C GLY A 129 -6.33 26.63 -1.99
N ASN A 130 -5.20 26.02 -1.54
CA ASN A 130 -4.34 25.22 -2.40
C ASN A 130 -4.94 23.81 -2.59
N PRO A 131 -4.68 23.14 -3.73
CA PRO A 131 -5.15 21.78 -3.93
C PRO A 131 -4.65 20.79 -2.88
N ASP A 132 -5.58 20.06 -2.25
CA ASP A 132 -5.30 18.91 -1.40
C ASP A 132 -5.53 17.64 -2.21
N TYR A 133 -4.43 17.04 -2.68
CA TYR A 133 -4.48 15.96 -3.67
C TYR A 133 -4.85 14.61 -3.05
N GLN A 134 -5.71 13.86 -3.75
CA GLN A 134 -6.00 12.48 -3.40
C GLN A 134 -4.76 11.59 -3.48
N GLY A 135 -4.67 10.62 -2.56
CA GLY A 135 -3.69 9.54 -2.59
C GLY A 135 -4.32 8.19 -2.91
N ILE A 136 -3.53 7.26 -3.46
CA ILE A 136 -3.93 5.88 -3.72
C ILE A 136 -2.98 4.89 -3.04
N ASP A 137 -3.55 3.95 -2.28
CA ASP A 137 -2.87 2.76 -1.77
C ASP A 137 -3.19 1.57 -2.69
N GLN A 138 -2.32 1.34 -3.68
CA GLN A 138 -2.50 0.26 -4.65
C GLN A 138 -2.48 -1.14 -4.01
N SER A 139 -1.95 -1.31 -2.80
CA SER A 139 -1.95 -2.59 -2.10
C SER A 139 -3.36 -3.09 -1.79
N LYS A 140 -4.34 -2.19 -1.69
CA LYS A 140 -5.77 -2.51 -1.50
C LYS A 140 -6.40 -3.17 -2.73
N LEU A 141 -5.81 -3.01 -3.89
CA LEU A 141 -6.27 -3.66 -5.12
C LEU A 141 -5.85 -5.14 -5.19
N VAL A 142 -4.80 -5.54 -4.45
CA VAL A 142 -4.25 -6.90 -4.53
C VAL A 142 -5.27 -7.99 -4.17
N PRO A 143 -6.02 -7.92 -3.06
CA PRO A 143 -7.04 -8.94 -2.76
C PRO A 143 -8.13 -9.03 -3.83
N LEU A 144 -8.55 -7.89 -4.38
CA LEU A 144 -9.53 -7.82 -5.45
C LEU A 144 -9.00 -8.49 -6.73
N LEU A 145 -7.74 -8.22 -7.10
CA LEU A 145 -7.10 -8.86 -8.26
C LEU A 145 -6.96 -10.37 -8.06
N VAL A 146 -6.62 -10.83 -6.86
CA VAL A 146 -6.55 -12.28 -6.54
C VAL A 146 -7.92 -12.92 -6.69
N GLY A 147 -8.98 -12.32 -6.15
CA GLY A 147 -10.35 -12.82 -6.29
C GLY A 147 -10.78 -12.90 -7.77
N ALA A 148 -10.53 -11.83 -8.54
CA ALA A 148 -10.86 -11.79 -9.97
C ALA A 148 -10.11 -12.88 -10.78
N ILE A 149 -8.84 -13.14 -10.47
CA ILE A 149 -8.06 -14.21 -11.12
C ILE A 149 -8.66 -15.59 -10.77
N GLN A 150 -9.09 -15.80 -9.53
CA GLN A 150 -9.71 -17.05 -9.10
C GLN A 150 -11.06 -17.28 -9.78
N GLU A 151 -11.92 -16.27 -9.89
CA GLU A 151 -13.18 -16.32 -10.61
C GLU A 151 -12.94 -16.61 -12.11
N LEU A 152 -12.03 -15.87 -12.76
CA LEU A 152 -11.67 -16.08 -14.17
C LEU A 152 -11.11 -17.49 -14.42
N LYS A 153 -10.33 -18.03 -13.48
CA LYS A 153 -9.82 -19.41 -13.57
C LYS A 153 -10.96 -20.42 -13.53
N ALA A 154 -11.94 -20.24 -12.63
CA ALA A 154 -13.10 -21.11 -12.52
C ALA A 154 -13.96 -21.08 -13.80
N ASP A 155 -14.21 -19.90 -14.35
CA ASP A 155 -14.92 -19.73 -15.63
C ASP A 155 -14.20 -20.41 -16.78
N ASN A 156 -12.88 -20.26 -16.86
CA ASN A 156 -12.06 -20.90 -17.89
C ASN A 156 -12.13 -22.44 -17.80
N ASP A 157 -12.06 -23.00 -16.60
CA ASP A 157 -12.18 -24.45 -16.39
C ASP A 157 -13.57 -24.95 -16.77
N SER A 158 -14.63 -24.22 -16.45
CA SER A 158 -15.99 -24.53 -16.86
C SER A 158 -16.15 -24.53 -18.39
N LEU A 159 -15.58 -23.52 -19.07
CA LEU A 159 -15.61 -23.43 -20.53
C LEU A 159 -14.84 -24.60 -21.18
N LYS A 160 -13.67 -24.99 -20.66
CA LYS A 160 -12.91 -26.13 -21.13
C LYS A 160 -13.72 -27.44 -21.04
N ALA A 161 -14.34 -27.69 -19.87
CA ALA A 161 -15.17 -28.88 -19.68
C ALA A 161 -16.37 -28.92 -20.65
N ARG A 162 -16.96 -27.78 -20.95
CA ARG A 162 -18.04 -27.68 -21.95
C ARG A 162 -17.54 -27.96 -23.36
N ILE A 163 -16.37 -27.49 -23.75
CA ILE A 163 -15.74 -27.74 -25.05
C ILE A 163 -15.47 -29.24 -25.18
N GLU A 164 -14.81 -29.86 -24.19
CA GLU A 164 -14.53 -31.30 -24.19
C GLU A 164 -15.80 -32.14 -24.36
N THR A 165 -16.89 -31.71 -23.69
CA THR A 165 -18.19 -32.40 -23.86
C THR A 165 -18.75 -32.27 -25.27
N LEU A 166 -18.58 -31.13 -25.93
CA LEU A 166 -19.07 -30.89 -27.28
C LEU A 166 -18.22 -31.60 -28.33
N GLU A 167 -16.92 -31.72 -28.11
CA GLU A 167 -15.98 -32.42 -29.04
C GLU A 167 -16.14 -33.95 -28.99
N ASN A 168 -16.62 -34.51 -27.88
CA ASN A 168 -16.82 -35.95 -27.68
C ASN A 168 -18.24 -36.45 -28.05
N ASN A 169 -19.11 -35.57 -28.52
CA ASN A 169 -20.46 -35.90 -29.02
C ASN A 169 -20.53 -35.83 -30.54
#